data_2a59c09b8db9a9cda8ac865882b3a5db
#
_entry.id   2a59c09b8db9a9cda8ac865882b3a5db
#
_cell.length_a   1.000
_cell.length_b   1.000
_cell.length_c   1.000
_cell.angle_alpha   90.00
_cell.angle_beta   90.00
_cell.angle_gamma   90.00
#
_symmetry.space_group_name_H-M   'P 1'
#
loop_
_entity.id
_entity.type
_entity.pdbx_description
1 polymer ?
#
loop_
_entity_poly.entity_id
_entity_poly.type
_entity_poly.pdbx_seq_one_letter_code
_entity_poly.pdbx_strand_id
1 'polypeptide(L)'
;MASVEKRNGRKCWYAVYYVNGKKIRKSTGVSVKELGHTATQLKKMAQTQAERMESVARGDVLPDKQIDAIRAAADATGGAKMPALRDYLDSFEISGGEQNRSNVKRAFKLFLDFLGADSLKRLDRITREMCQKFFDYQSTLVSAGTVNRYKTSIACAFNAAIQEGLIMRSPLVGIKLPKERTVKRELFTHDEVRRMLTELPQDWRDMVLICLGTAGQRIGDCACLKWEHIDFEKGVISFDTQKTGYGVEVPMLPQLAARLREIQEVQEGSEIYVLPSMAQKYLRSKGYLSTEFITLLKGLGIANNQKVKTTNRQRNVSTKSFHGLRNYAVTTLRDAGVGEDMTCALVGHENIQQDRAYYRTNIRKKQAAMQKFGNILFADYGSSESYASAREA
;
A
#
# COMPACT_ATOMS: atom_id res chain seq x y z
N MET A 1 -12.70 3.15 -11.97
CA MET A 1 -13.50 3.55 -13.16
C MET A 1 -14.56 4.52 -12.69
N ALA A 2 -14.69 5.64 -13.42
CA ALA A 2 -15.76 6.58 -13.17
C ALA A 2 -17.13 5.95 -13.45
N SER A 3 -18.10 6.33 -12.68
CA SER A 3 -19.50 5.99 -12.88
C SER A 3 -20.36 7.26 -12.87
N VAL A 4 -21.60 7.18 -13.36
CA VAL A 4 -22.52 8.30 -13.34
C VAL A 4 -23.76 8.00 -12.51
N GLU A 5 -24.18 8.97 -11.73
CA GLU A 5 -25.40 8.90 -10.94
C GLU A 5 -26.34 10.08 -11.26
N LYS A 6 -27.64 9.81 -11.17
CA LYS A 6 -28.67 10.82 -11.24
C LYS A 6 -29.09 11.19 -9.82
N ARG A 7 -29.17 12.47 -9.50
CA ARG A 7 -29.59 12.94 -8.18
C ARG A 7 -30.95 13.62 -8.25
N ASN A 8 -31.80 13.31 -7.28
CA ASN A 8 -33.13 13.94 -7.21
C ASN A 8 -33.02 15.47 -7.11
N GLY A 9 -33.81 16.16 -7.90
CA GLY A 9 -33.84 17.64 -7.96
C GLY A 9 -32.67 18.28 -8.71
N ARG A 10 -31.75 17.52 -9.32
CA ARG A 10 -30.63 18.09 -10.10
C ARG A 10 -30.85 17.92 -11.60
N LYS A 11 -30.47 18.97 -12.35
CA LYS A 11 -30.66 19.04 -13.82
C LYS A 11 -29.61 18.27 -14.62
N CYS A 12 -28.44 17.96 -14.02
CA CYS A 12 -27.34 17.28 -14.70
C CYS A 12 -26.99 15.94 -14.05
N TRP A 13 -26.34 15.07 -14.81
CA TRP A 13 -25.67 13.86 -14.32
C TRP A 13 -24.44 14.23 -13.49
N TYR A 14 -24.10 13.39 -12.51
CA TYR A 14 -22.92 13.54 -11.66
C TYR A 14 -21.95 12.40 -11.93
N ALA A 15 -20.68 12.75 -12.13
CA ALA A 15 -19.57 11.82 -12.16
C ALA A 15 -19.20 11.44 -10.73
N VAL A 16 -18.96 10.14 -10.52
CA VAL A 16 -18.45 9.57 -9.27
C VAL A 16 -17.21 8.75 -9.59
N TYR A 17 -16.07 9.13 -9.04
CA TYR A 17 -14.80 8.47 -9.24
C TYR A 17 -13.90 8.60 -8.01
N TYR A 18 -12.80 7.83 -7.98
CA TYR A 18 -11.87 7.81 -6.85
C TYR A 18 -10.48 8.25 -7.28
N VAL A 19 -9.89 9.18 -6.53
CA VAL A 19 -8.50 9.61 -6.70
C VAL A 19 -7.83 9.50 -5.34
N ASN A 20 -6.72 8.78 -5.26
CA ASN A 20 -5.95 8.54 -4.04
C ASN A 20 -6.84 8.05 -2.86
N GLY A 21 -7.77 7.14 -3.15
CA GLY A 21 -8.70 6.58 -2.16
C GLY A 21 -9.86 7.48 -1.76
N LYS A 22 -9.90 8.75 -2.18
CA LYS A 22 -10.99 9.69 -1.90
C LYS A 22 -12.06 9.63 -2.98
N LYS A 23 -13.32 9.51 -2.57
CA LYS A 23 -14.49 9.58 -3.46
C LYS A 23 -14.75 11.02 -3.87
N ILE A 24 -14.72 11.29 -5.17
CA ILE A 24 -15.02 12.60 -5.75
C ILE A 24 -16.34 12.53 -6.47
N ARG A 25 -17.15 13.56 -6.29
CA ARG A 25 -18.43 13.76 -6.95
C ARG A 25 -18.45 15.14 -7.58
N LYS A 26 -18.62 15.20 -8.91
CA LYS A 26 -18.73 16.49 -9.66
C LYS A 26 -19.81 16.39 -10.72
N SER A 27 -20.45 17.52 -11.01
CA SER A 27 -21.38 17.60 -12.14
C SER A 27 -20.63 17.35 -13.45
N THR A 28 -21.21 16.52 -14.32
CA THR A 28 -20.67 16.29 -15.68
C THR A 28 -20.98 17.39 -16.63
N GLY A 29 -21.89 18.31 -16.29
CA GLY A 29 -22.45 19.31 -17.23
C GLY A 29 -23.50 18.76 -18.21
N VAL A 30 -23.63 17.43 -18.31
CA VAL A 30 -24.58 16.77 -19.21
C VAL A 30 -25.96 16.77 -18.55
N SER A 31 -26.95 17.31 -19.26
CA SER A 31 -28.35 17.39 -18.79
C SER A 31 -28.98 16.01 -18.66
N VAL A 32 -29.88 15.85 -17.69
CA VAL A 32 -30.70 14.61 -17.52
C VAL A 32 -31.80 14.50 -18.58
N LYS A 33 -32.25 15.67 -19.10
CA LYS A 33 -33.24 15.76 -20.15
C LYS A 33 -32.80 16.89 -21.11
N GLU A 34 -32.68 16.58 -22.39
CA GLU A 34 -32.32 17.55 -23.45
C GLU A 34 -33.08 17.20 -24.71
N LEU A 35 -33.60 18.23 -25.40
CA LEU A 35 -34.34 18.07 -26.65
C LEU A 35 -33.41 17.46 -27.72
N GLY A 36 -33.91 16.47 -28.45
CA GLY A 36 -33.14 15.79 -29.49
C GLY A 36 -32.28 14.62 -29.04
N HIS A 37 -32.20 14.31 -27.74
CA HIS A 37 -31.43 13.19 -27.22
C HIS A 37 -32.27 12.23 -26.36
N THR A 38 -32.03 10.91 -26.53
CA THR A 38 -32.63 9.89 -25.65
C THR A 38 -31.94 9.84 -24.30
N ALA A 39 -32.63 9.37 -23.25
CA ALA A 39 -32.04 9.21 -21.92
C ALA A 39 -30.79 8.31 -21.93
N THR A 40 -30.75 7.32 -22.83
CA THR A 40 -29.59 6.43 -23.01
C THR A 40 -28.42 7.15 -23.64
N GLN A 41 -28.64 8.01 -24.61
CA GLN A 41 -27.61 8.85 -25.23
C GLN A 41 -27.01 9.84 -24.22
N LEU A 42 -27.86 10.55 -23.47
CA LEU A 42 -27.42 11.49 -22.44
C LEU A 42 -26.62 10.76 -21.34
N LYS A 43 -27.03 9.57 -20.92
CA LYS A 43 -26.25 8.78 -19.96
C LYS A 43 -24.89 8.37 -20.51
N LYS A 44 -24.80 7.97 -21.79
CA LYS A 44 -23.53 7.63 -22.46
C LYS A 44 -22.60 8.85 -22.55
N MET A 45 -23.12 10.01 -22.91
CA MET A 45 -22.38 11.27 -22.92
C MET A 45 -21.86 11.64 -21.53
N ALA A 46 -22.70 11.50 -20.50
CA ALA A 46 -22.32 11.74 -19.12
C ALA A 46 -21.22 10.75 -18.65
N GLN A 47 -21.30 9.48 -19.06
CA GLN A 47 -20.29 8.47 -18.74
C GLN A 47 -18.93 8.81 -19.38
N THR A 48 -18.91 9.19 -20.66
CA THR A 48 -17.69 9.64 -21.34
C THR A 48 -17.06 10.84 -20.63
N GLN A 49 -17.89 11.80 -20.23
CA GLN A 49 -17.43 12.99 -19.51
C GLN A 49 -16.90 12.63 -18.09
N ALA A 50 -17.53 11.67 -17.41
CA ALA A 50 -17.08 11.22 -16.11
C ALA A 50 -15.70 10.52 -16.18
N GLU A 51 -15.49 9.69 -17.20
CA GLU A 51 -14.20 9.03 -17.46
C GLU A 51 -13.10 10.05 -17.77
N ARG A 52 -13.43 11.08 -18.55
CA ARG A 52 -12.51 12.20 -18.80
C ARG A 52 -12.16 12.96 -17.52
N MET A 53 -13.15 13.28 -16.69
CA MET A 53 -12.93 13.97 -15.41
C MET A 53 -12.06 13.13 -14.45
N GLU A 54 -12.24 11.82 -14.43
CA GLU A 54 -11.37 10.90 -13.68
C GLU A 54 -9.94 10.92 -14.22
N SER A 55 -9.76 10.85 -15.55
CA SER A 55 -8.43 10.88 -16.20
C SER A 55 -7.69 12.21 -15.94
N VAL A 56 -8.40 13.34 -16.01
CA VAL A 56 -7.83 14.65 -15.66
C VAL A 56 -7.44 14.70 -14.17
N ALA A 57 -8.29 14.20 -13.29
CA ALA A 57 -8.03 14.21 -11.84
C ALA A 57 -6.88 13.27 -11.42
N ARG A 58 -6.57 12.26 -12.23
CA ARG A 58 -5.41 11.37 -12.05
C ARG A 58 -4.13 11.90 -12.71
N GLY A 59 -4.23 12.96 -13.49
CA GLY A 59 -3.10 13.48 -14.27
C GLY A 59 -2.80 12.70 -15.57
N ASP A 60 -3.68 11.79 -15.99
CA ASP A 60 -3.51 11.00 -17.22
C ASP A 60 -3.75 11.85 -18.50
N VAL A 61 -4.51 12.93 -18.37
CA VAL A 61 -4.87 13.85 -19.46
C VAL A 61 -4.88 15.29 -18.93
N LEU A 62 -4.41 16.23 -19.71
CA LEU A 62 -4.50 17.66 -19.37
C LEU A 62 -5.93 18.18 -19.44
N PRO A 63 -6.32 19.16 -18.58
CA PRO A 63 -7.54 19.93 -18.73
C PRO A 63 -7.54 20.72 -20.05
N ASP A 64 -8.72 20.88 -20.69
CA ASP A 64 -8.84 21.57 -21.98
C ASP A 64 -8.20 22.96 -21.99
N LYS A 65 -8.45 23.76 -20.95
CA LYS A 65 -7.84 25.08 -20.81
C LYS A 65 -6.31 25.09 -20.83
N GLN A 66 -5.68 24.05 -20.27
CA GLN A 66 -4.23 23.90 -20.32
C GLN A 66 -3.75 23.47 -21.71
N ILE A 67 -4.51 22.59 -22.38
CA ILE A 67 -4.21 22.18 -23.75
C ILE A 67 -4.21 23.40 -24.68
N ASP A 68 -5.23 24.27 -24.58
CA ASP A 68 -5.33 25.45 -25.39
C ASP A 68 -4.21 26.47 -25.10
N ALA A 69 -3.86 26.65 -23.81
CA ALA A 69 -2.74 27.51 -23.42
C ALA A 69 -1.39 27.01 -23.94
N ILE A 70 -1.17 25.70 -23.92
CA ILE A 70 0.06 25.05 -24.43
C ILE A 70 0.13 25.18 -25.94
N ARG A 71 -1.00 24.99 -26.66
CA ARG A 71 -1.06 25.21 -28.12
C ARG A 71 -0.70 26.64 -28.49
N ALA A 72 -1.32 27.60 -27.79
CA ALA A 72 -1.04 29.02 -28.02
C ALA A 72 0.44 29.38 -27.72
N ALA A 73 1.01 28.85 -26.67
CA ALA A 73 2.43 29.04 -26.32
C ALA A 73 3.38 28.36 -27.33
N ALA A 74 3.06 27.17 -27.81
CA ALA A 74 3.83 26.47 -28.83
C ALA A 74 3.80 27.19 -30.18
N ASP A 75 2.65 27.71 -30.56
CA ASP A 75 2.49 28.51 -31.78
C ASP A 75 3.28 29.84 -31.70
N ALA A 76 3.35 30.44 -30.52
CA ALA A 76 4.08 31.70 -30.28
C ALA A 76 5.62 31.51 -30.21
N THR A 77 6.12 30.35 -29.82
CA THR A 77 7.56 30.09 -29.56
C THR A 77 8.27 29.26 -30.64
N GLY A 78 7.58 28.92 -31.73
CA GLY A 78 8.15 28.04 -32.78
C GLY A 78 8.37 26.57 -32.35
N GLY A 79 7.74 26.17 -31.24
CA GLY A 79 7.74 24.80 -30.71
C GLY A 79 8.99 24.43 -29.92
N ALA A 80 8.85 24.11 -28.65
CA ALA A 80 9.91 23.48 -27.88
C ALA A 80 10.34 22.18 -28.57
N LYS A 81 11.66 21.96 -28.74
CA LYS A 81 12.20 20.76 -29.38
C LYS A 81 11.81 19.52 -28.55
N MET A 82 10.87 18.74 -29.07
CA MET A 82 10.36 17.54 -28.42
C MET A 82 11.51 16.54 -28.18
N PRO A 83 11.84 16.17 -26.93
CA PRO A 83 12.93 15.23 -26.64
C PRO A 83 12.61 13.82 -27.15
N ALA A 84 13.66 13.03 -27.37
CA ALA A 84 13.51 11.59 -27.53
C ALA A 84 13.11 10.95 -26.18
N LEU A 85 12.40 9.82 -26.23
CA LEU A 85 12.01 9.13 -24.99
C LEU A 85 13.21 8.81 -24.11
N ARG A 86 14.30 8.30 -24.70
CA ARG A 86 15.54 7.96 -23.97
C ARG A 86 16.08 9.18 -23.24
N ASP A 87 16.29 10.29 -23.94
CA ASP A 87 16.85 11.50 -23.36
C ASP A 87 15.97 12.06 -22.24
N TYR A 88 14.65 11.98 -22.40
CA TYR A 88 13.70 12.40 -21.39
C TYR A 88 13.76 11.53 -20.13
N LEU A 89 13.77 10.20 -20.28
CA LEU A 89 13.82 9.29 -19.12
C LEU A 89 15.19 9.30 -18.43
N ASP A 90 16.29 9.50 -19.17
CA ASP A 90 17.64 9.58 -18.61
C ASP A 90 17.84 10.88 -17.81
N SER A 91 17.22 11.97 -18.21
CA SER A 91 17.24 13.26 -17.51
C SER A 91 16.15 13.42 -16.43
N PHE A 92 15.21 12.46 -16.32
CA PHE A 92 14.08 12.58 -15.42
C PHE A 92 14.48 12.54 -13.95
N GLU A 93 14.15 13.59 -13.18
CA GLU A 93 14.36 13.65 -11.75
C GLU A 93 13.37 12.76 -10.99
N ILE A 94 13.91 11.74 -10.32
CA ILE A 94 13.09 10.77 -9.57
C ILE A 94 13.03 11.20 -8.10
N SER A 95 11.84 11.54 -7.64
CA SER A 95 11.58 11.88 -6.23
C SER A 95 11.55 10.65 -5.32
N GLY A 96 11.75 10.88 -4.01
CA GLY A 96 11.63 9.86 -2.97
C GLY A 96 12.95 9.21 -2.58
N GLY A 97 12.89 8.24 -1.67
CA GLY A 97 14.05 7.57 -1.10
C GLY A 97 14.83 6.73 -2.11
N GLU A 98 16.07 6.38 -1.77
CA GLU A 98 17.02 5.67 -2.64
C GLU A 98 16.45 4.39 -3.26
N GLN A 99 15.75 3.57 -2.47
CA GLN A 99 15.12 2.33 -2.98
C GLN A 99 14.05 2.63 -4.03
N ASN A 100 13.27 3.70 -3.87
CA ASN A 100 12.29 4.11 -4.87
C ASN A 100 12.98 4.53 -6.15
N ARG A 101 14.01 5.39 -6.04
CA ARG A 101 14.81 5.84 -7.19
C ARG A 101 15.42 4.66 -7.94
N SER A 102 16.01 3.70 -7.24
CA SER A 102 16.55 2.47 -7.84
C SER A 102 15.48 1.65 -8.59
N ASN A 103 14.29 1.49 -7.99
CA ASN A 103 13.20 0.76 -8.62
C ASN A 103 12.68 1.45 -9.89
N VAL A 104 12.55 2.78 -9.87
CA VAL A 104 12.12 3.58 -11.03
C VAL A 104 13.16 3.52 -12.13
N LYS A 105 14.45 3.74 -11.82
CA LYS A 105 15.56 3.62 -12.78
C LYS A 105 15.59 2.24 -13.44
N ARG A 106 15.37 1.18 -12.66
CA ARG A 106 15.28 -0.18 -13.19
C ARG A 106 14.12 -0.34 -14.17
N ALA A 107 12.94 0.21 -13.85
CA ALA A 107 11.78 0.15 -14.74
C ALA A 107 12.03 0.91 -16.05
N PHE A 108 12.63 2.11 -15.99
CA PHE A 108 13.02 2.89 -17.16
C PHE A 108 14.02 2.12 -18.03
N LYS A 109 15.08 1.60 -17.43
CA LYS A 109 16.09 0.79 -18.17
C LYS A 109 15.43 -0.37 -18.90
N LEU A 110 14.60 -1.17 -18.21
CA LEU A 110 13.92 -2.32 -18.82
C LEU A 110 13.00 -1.88 -19.97
N PHE A 111 12.35 -0.72 -19.85
CA PHE A 111 11.49 -0.18 -20.89
C PHE A 111 12.29 0.28 -22.11
N LEU A 112 13.36 1.03 -21.90
CA LEU A 112 14.26 1.50 -22.96
C LEU A 112 14.97 0.33 -23.68
N ASP A 113 15.43 -0.66 -22.92
CA ASP A 113 16.08 -1.86 -23.49
C ASP A 113 15.09 -2.68 -24.35
N PHE A 114 13.83 -2.79 -23.92
CA PHE A 114 12.79 -3.47 -24.70
C PHE A 114 12.45 -2.73 -25.99
N LEU A 115 12.37 -1.41 -25.96
CA LEU A 115 12.06 -0.59 -27.14
C LEU A 115 13.23 -0.53 -28.12
N GLY A 116 14.46 -0.71 -27.68
CA GLY A 116 15.65 -0.64 -28.55
C GLY A 116 15.72 0.68 -29.32
N ALA A 117 15.76 0.62 -30.66
CA ALA A 117 15.79 1.79 -31.52
C ALA A 117 14.54 2.71 -31.38
N ASP A 118 13.38 2.15 -31.02
CA ASP A 118 12.18 2.92 -30.81
C ASP A 118 12.29 3.88 -29.60
N SER A 119 13.24 3.63 -28.69
CA SER A 119 13.52 4.54 -27.56
C SER A 119 14.10 5.89 -28.00
N LEU A 120 14.63 5.99 -29.22
CA LEU A 120 15.14 7.22 -29.83
C LEU A 120 14.04 8.04 -30.52
N LYS A 121 12.84 7.50 -30.60
CA LYS A 121 11.68 8.28 -31.10
C LYS A 121 11.33 9.42 -30.16
N ARG A 122 10.79 10.48 -30.71
CA ARG A 122 10.21 11.59 -29.94
C ARG A 122 9.17 11.07 -28.96
N LEU A 123 9.09 11.69 -27.79
CA LEU A 123 8.20 11.30 -26.69
C LEU A 123 6.73 11.20 -27.13
N ASP A 124 6.27 12.10 -28.00
CA ASP A 124 4.90 12.12 -28.55
C ASP A 124 4.61 10.99 -29.57
N ARG A 125 5.64 10.25 -29.99
CA ARG A 125 5.54 9.10 -30.92
C ARG A 125 5.50 7.75 -30.21
N ILE A 126 5.61 7.75 -28.92
CA ILE A 126 5.47 6.52 -28.13
C ILE A 126 4.00 6.15 -28.03
N THR A 127 3.66 5.01 -28.61
CA THR A 127 2.27 4.56 -28.72
C THR A 127 1.86 3.66 -27.58
N ARG A 128 0.54 3.59 -27.33
CA ARG A 128 -0.04 2.63 -26.38
C ARG A 128 0.32 1.18 -26.74
N GLU A 129 0.36 0.85 -28.02
CA GLU A 129 0.69 -0.50 -28.48
C GLU A 129 2.12 -0.90 -28.09
N MET A 130 3.10 0.00 -28.27
CA MET A 130 4.49 -0.22 -27.82
C MET A 130 4.55 -0.48 -26.32
N CYS A 131 3.85 0.31 -25.52
CA CYS A 131 3.77 0.13 -24.08
C CYS A 131 3.07 -1.18 -23.70
N GLN A 132 1.96 -1.56 -24.38
CA GLN A 132 1.26 -2.81 -24.11
C GLN A 132 2.16 -4.01 -24.38
N LYS A 133 2.89 -4.03 -25.53
CA LYS A 133 3.85 -5.10 -25.86
C LYS A 133 4.93 -5.26 -24.79
N PHE A 134 5.44 -4.15 -24.24
CA PHE A 134 6.39 -4.19 -23.13
C PHE A 134 5.79 -4.87 -21.89
N PHE A 135 4.59 -4.48 -21.47
CA PHE A 135 3.97 -5.07 -20.28
C PHE A 135 3.54 -6.52 -20.49
N ASP A 136 3.11 -6.86 -21.69
CA ASP A 136 2.81 -8.26 -22.04
C ASP A 136 4.09 -9.11 -21.96
N TYR A 137 5.21 -8.64 -22.51
CA TYR A 137 6.50 -9.29 -22.39
C TYR A 137 6.94 -9.41 -20.92
N GLN A 138 6.90 -8.35 -20.14
CA GLN A 138 7.25 -8.40 -18.71
C GLN A 138 6.35 -9.35 -17.92
N SER A 139 5.10 -9.49 -18.31
CA SER A 139 4.15 -10.43 -17.68
C SER A 139 4.55 -11.91 -17.85
N THR A 140 5.38 -12.24 -18.84
CA THR A 140 5.95 -13.59 -19.00
C THR A 140 7.14 -13.84 -18.07
N LEU A 141 7.82 -12.76 -17.61
CA LEU A 141 9.08 -12.85 -16.84
C LEU A 141 8.87 -12.67 -15.34
N VAL A 142 7.94 -11.80 -14.92
CA VAL A 142 7.76 -11.40 -13.53
C VAL A 142 6.31 -11.48 -13.08
N SER A 143 6.07 -11.32 -11.76
CA SER A 143 4.71 -11.35 -11.21
C SER A 143 3.87 -10.15 -11.64
N ALA A 144 2.54 -10.31 -11.69
CA ALA A 144 1.59 -9.24 -12.00
C ALA A 144 1.82 -7.99 -11.11
N GLY A 145 2.07 -8.17 -9.80
CA GLY A 145 2.39 -7.05 -8.91
C GLY A 145 3.70 -6.33 -9.24
N THR A 146 4.68 -7.04 -9.84
CA THR A 146 5.92 -6.40 -10.32
C THR A 146 5.66 -5.63 -11.61
N VAL A 147 4.86 -6.18 -12.53
CA VAL A 147 4.45 -5.48 -13.76
C VAL A 147 3.66 -4.21 -13.42
N ASN A 148 2.73 -4.28 -12.47
CA ASN A 148 1.99 -3.11 -11.97
C ASN A 148 2.93 -2.03 -11.43
N ARG A 149 3.99 -2.41 -10.69
CA ARG A 149 5.01 -1.47 -10.21
C ARG A 149 5.80 -0.84 -11.35
N TYR A 150 6.18 -1.59 -12.38
CA TYR A 150 6.82 -1.02 -13.57
C TYR A 150 5.92 0.00 -14.24
N LYS A 151 4.62 -0.31 -14.41
CA LYS A 151 3.66 0.66 -14.97
C LYS A 151 3.59 1.93 -14.14
N THR A 152 3.48 1.83 -12.82
CA THR A 152 3.44 3.00 -11.93
C THR A 152 4.74 3.82 -12.03
N SER A 153 5.90 3.15 -12.08
CA SER A 153 7.19 3.81 -12.23
C SER A 153 7.33 4.56 -13.57
N ILE A 154 6.90 3.94 -14.67
CA ILE A 154 6.96 4.57 -15.99
C ILE A 154 5.90 5.68 -16.10
N ALA A 155 4.74 5.50 -15.47
CA ALA A 155 3.67 6.50 -15.48
C ALA A 155 4.09 7.82 -14.81
N CYS A 156 4.99 7.82 -13.82
CA CYS A 156 5.43 9.05 -13.18
C CYS A 156 6.11 10.00 -14.19
N ALA A 157 6.94 9.48 -15.10
CA ALA A 157 7.61 10.28 -16.12
C ALA A 157 6.61 10.79 -17.20
N PHE A 158 5.70 9.92 -17.67
CA PHE A 158 4.70 10.36 -18.65
C PHE A 158 3.69 11.35 -18.07
N ASN A 159 3.37 11.24 -16.77
CA ASN A 159 2.51 12.22 -16.09
C ASN A 159 3.23 13.57 -15.93
N ALA A 160 4.53 13.57 -15.63
CA ALA A 160 5.33 14.77 -15.62
C ALA A 160 5.40 15.40 -17.02
N ALA A 161 5.65 14.61 -18.07
CA ALA A 161 5.64 15.09 -19.44
C ALA A 161 4.30 15.73 -19.86
N ILE A 162 3.18 15.26 -19.30
CA ILE A 162 1.87 15.90 -19.48
C ILE A 162 1.83 17.26 -18.74
N GLN A 163 2.33 17.32 -17.50
CA GLN A 163 2.36 18.57 -16.73
C GLN A 163 3.30 19.63 -17.34
N GLU A 164 4.39 19.19 -17.96
CA GLU A 164 5.35 20.01 -18.70
C GLU A 164 4.81 20.41 -20.09
N GLY A 165 3.68 19.87 -20.52
CA GLY A 165 3.06 20.18 -21.82
C GLY A 165 3.72 19.51 -23.02
N LEU A 166 4.65 18.59 -22.80
CA LEU A 166 5.34 17.86 -23.87
C LEU A 166 4.40 16.89 -24.60
N ILE A 167 3.46 16.27 -23.90
CA ILE A 167 2.44 15.38 -24.49
C ILE A 167 1.05 15.70 -23.92
N MET A 168 0.02 15.50 -24.72
CA MET A 168 -1.36 15.76 -24.30
C MET A 168 -1.98 14.61 -23.52
N ARG A 169 -1.47 13.38 -23.71
CA ARG A 169 -2.03 12.15 -23.13
C ARG A 169 -0.94 11.13 -22.92
N SER A 170 -1.00 10.46 -21.77
CA SER A 170 -0.09 9.34 -21.47
C SER A 170 -0.39 8.13 -22.38
N PRO A 171 0.63 7.52 -23.01
CA PRO A 171 0.48 6.28 -23.77
C PRO A 171 0.10 5.07 -22.89
N LEU A 172 0.15 5.23 -21.58
CA LEU A 172 -0.20 4.19 -20.62
C LEU A 172 -1.70 4.11 -20.30
N VAL A 173 -2.50 5.08 -20.79
CA VAL A 173 -3.96 5.09 -20.59
C VAL A 173 -4.58 3.87 -21.30
N GLY A 174 -5.38 3.12 -20.56
CA GLY A 174 -6.07 1.92 -21.06
C GLY A 174 -5.17 0.68 -21.28
N ILE A 175 -3.93 0.70 -20.80
CA ILE A 175 -3.08 -0.51 -20.75
C ILE A 175 -3.73 -1.56 -19.86
N LYS A 176 -3.90 -2.75 -20.41
CA LYS A 176 -4.42 -3.93 -19.70
C LYS A 176 -3.28 -4.68 -19.05
N LEU A 177 -3.35 -4.84 -17.74
CA LEU A 177 -2.39 -5.63 -16.97
C LEU A 177 -3.04 -6.88 -16.39
N PRO A 178 -2.26 -7.96 -16.17
CA PRO A 178 -2.77 -9.15 -15.52
C PRO A 178 -3.22 -8.82 -14.09
N LYS A 179 -4.31 -9.44 -13.66
CA LYS A 179 -4.80 -9.32 -12.29
C LYS A 179 -3.79 -9.94 -11.33
N GLU A 180 -3.47 -9.21 -10.27
CA GLU A 180 -2.60 -9.73 -9.22
C GLU A 180 -3.37 -10.78 -8.40
N ARG A 181 -2.79 -11.98 -8.29
CA ARG A 181 -3.26 -13.01 -7.35
C ARG A 181 -2.46 -12.83 -6.07
N THR A 182 -3.05 -12.18 -5.09
CA THR A 182 -2.44 -12.02 -3.77
C THR A 182 -2.54 -13.33 -2.99
N VAL A 183 -1.40 -13.78 -2.45
CA VAL A 183 -1.39 -14.87 -1.47
C VAL A 183 -1.95 -14.33 -0.17
N LYS A 184 -2.97 -14.99 0.37
CA LYS A 184 -3.52 -14.64 1.68
C LYS A 184 -2.46 -14.97 2.75
N ARG A 185 -1.95 -13.94 3.42
CA ARG A 185 -1.04 -14.14 4.55
C ARG A 185 -1.82 -14.58 5.76
N GLU A 186 -1.23 -15.53 6.50
CA GLU A 186 -1.79 -16.05 7.73
C GLU A 186 -1.38 -15.18 8.91
N LEU A 187 -2.26 -15.08 9.91
CA LEU A 187 -1.90 -14.49 11.20
C LEU A 187 -1.11 -15.48 12.04
N PHE A 188 -0.24 -14.99 12.89
CA PHE A 188 0.34 -15.78 13.94
C PHE A 188 -0.72 -16.09 15.01
N THR A 189 -0.64 -17.31 15.58
CA THR A 189 -1.39 -17.67 16.79
C THR A 189 -0.64 -17.25 18.05
N HIS A 190 -1.31 -17.19 19.19
CA HIS A 190 -0.65 -16.90 20.47
C HIS A 190 0.42 -17.95 20.82
N ASP A 191 0.16 -19.23 20.53
CA ASP A 191 1.11 -20.31 20.80
C ASP A 191 2.35 -20.20 19.90
N GLU A 192 2.19 -19.86 18.63
CA GLU A 192 3.34 -19.62 17.73
C GLU A 192 4.19 -18.44 18.20
N VAL A 193 3.56 -17.36 18.67
CA VAL A 193 4.28 -16.20 19.24
C VAL A 193 5.03 -16.61 20.51
N ARG A 194 4.40 -17.38 21.39
CA ARG A 194 5.05 -17.90 22.60
C ARG A 194 6.26 -18.76 22.27
N ARG A 195 6.13 -19.66 21.29
CA ARG A 195 7.23 -20.49 20.80
C ARG A 195 8.37 -19.65 20.21
N MET A 196 8.08 -18.62 19.46
CA MET A 196 9.12 -17.72 18.95
C MET A 196 9.89 -17.03 20.08
N LEU A 197 9.23 -16.64 21.16
CA LEU A 197 9.86 -16.00 22.32
C LEU A 197 10.68 -16.96 23.19
N THR A 198 10.51 -18.27 23.04
CA THR A 198 11.21 -19.29 23.84
C THR A 198 12.20 -20.15 23.05
N GLU A 199 11.87 -20.52 21.81
CA GLU A 199 12.61 -21.50 21.02
C GLU A 199 13.55 -20.90 19.96
N LEU A 200 13.40 -19.63 19.61
CA LEU A 200 14.32 -18.95 18.67
C LEU A 200 15.70 -18.67 19.31
N PRO A 201 16.77 -18.49 18.51
CA PRO A 201 18.03 -17.95 18.99
C PRO A 201 17.84 -16.62 19.74
N GLN A 202 18.68 -16.31 20.72
CA GLN A 202 18.50 -15.18 21.65
C GLN A 202 18.27 -13.85 20.90
N ASP A 203 19.12 -13.51 19.92
CA ASP A 203 18.97 -12.26 19.12
C ASP A 203 17.58 -12.17 18.46
N TRP A 204 17.03 -13.28 18.00
CA TRP A 204 15.71 -13.33 17.39
C TRP A 204 14.57 -13.29 18.40
N ARG A 205 14.76 -13.86 19.61
CA ARG A 205 13.81 -13.70 20.73
C ARG A 205 13.71 -12.22 21.11
N ASP A 206 14.86 -11.56 21.22
CA ASP A 206 14.92 -10.12 21.51
C ASP A 206 14.30 -9.27 20.39
N MET A 207 14.55 -9.60 19.12
CA MET A 207 13.90 -8.96 17.97
C MET A 207 12.37 -9.09 17.99
N VAL A 208 11.85 -10.28 18.34
CA VAL A 208 10.40 -10.52 18.45
C VAL A 208 9.83 -9.76 19.64
N LEU A 209 10.52 -9.77 20.78
CA LEU A 209 10.11 -9.05 21.98
C LEU A 209 10.09 -7.53 21.76
N ILE A 210 11.11 -6.97 21.13
CA ILE A 210 11.16 -5.54 20.75
C ILE A 210 10.00 -5.22 19.79
N CYS A 211 9.80 -6.05 18.76
CA CYS A 211 8.73 -5.83 17.80
C CYS A 211 7.34 -5.77 18.48
N LEU A 212 7.03 -6.76 19.31
CA LEU A 212 5.72 -6.85 19.97
C LEU A 212 5.58 -5.82 21.09
N GLY A 213 6.64 -5.60 21.87
CA GLY A 213 6.68 -4.61 22.96
C GLY A 213 6.65 -3.16 22.47
N THR A 214 6.90 -2.94 21.18
CA THR A 214 6.73 -1.65 20.49
C THR A 214 5.52 -1.65 19.56
N ALA A 215 4.48 -2.41 19.88
CA ALA A 215 3.22 -2.50 19.15
C ALA A 215 3.36 -2.92 17.67
N GLY A 216 4.36 -3.75 17.33
CA GLY A 216 4.50 -4.34 15.99
C GLY A 216 5.32 -3.49 15.03
N GLN A 217 6.44 -2.93 15.46
CA GLN A 217 7.33 -2.15 14.59
C GLN A 217 7.97 -2.99 13.48
N ARG A 218 8.42 -2.33 12.42
CA ARG A 218 9.02 -3.01 11.25
C ARG A 218 10.38 -3.62 11.62
N ILE A 219 10.79 -4.66 10.91
CA ILE A 219 12.05 -5.38 11.15
C ILE A 219 13.27 -4.44 11.16
N GLY A 220 13.28 -3.41 10.31
CA GLY A 220 14.37 -2.42 10.29
C GLY A 220 14.36 -1.51 11.51
N ASP A 221 13.19 -1.08 11.95
CA ASP A 221 13.05 -0.23 13.14
C ASP A 221 13.45 -1.01 14.41
N CYS A 222 13.09 -2.30 14.50
CA CYS A 222 13.52 -3.18 15.59
C CYS A 222 15.02 -3.46 15.58
N ALA A 223 15.58 -3.80 14.41
CA ALA A 223 17.01 -4.14 14.28
C ALA A 223 17.92 -2.95 14.54
N CYS A 224 17.49 -1.75 14.17
CA CYS A 224 18.25 -0.51 14.32
C CYS A 224 17.78 0.36 15.50
N LEU A 225 17.09 -0.24 16.48
CA LEU A 225 16.72 0.46 17.71
C LEU A 225 18.01 0.86 18.45
N LYS A 226 18.10 2.13 18.85
CA LYS A 226 19.26 2.69 19.55
C LYS A 226 18.92 2.94 21.01
N TRP A 227 19.93 2.99 21.85
CA TRP A 227 19.78 3.33 23.26
C TRP A 227 19.24 4.75 23.48
N GLU A 228 19.59 5.70 22.63
CA GLU A 228 19.07 7.08 22.69
C GLU A 228 17.55 7.18 22.52
N HIS A 229 16.91 6.14 21.97
CA HIS A 229 15.45 6.06 21.79
C HIS A 229 14.71 5.59 23.04
N ILE A 230 15.42 5.14 24.10
CA ILE A 230 14.86 4.48 25.26
C ILE A 230 14.99 5.38 26.48
N ASP A 231 13.86 5.80 27.01
CA ASP A 231 13.77 6.54 28.27
C ASP A 231 13.21 5.61 29.35
N PHE A 232 14.13 5.06 30.18
CA PHE A 232 13.76 4.15 31.26
C PHE A 232 13.07 4.87 32.44
N GLU A 233 13.28 6.18 32.62
CA GLU A 233 12.64 6.96 33.68
C GLU A 233 11.18 7.21 33.35
N LYS A 234 10.90 7.63 32.11
CA LYS A 234 9.52 7.80 31.64
C LYS A 234 8.85 6.48 31.25
N GLY A 235 9.62 5.41 31.04
CA GLY A 235 9.10 4.13 30.61
C GLY A 235 8.62 4.13 29.17
N VAL A 236 9.26 4.87 28.26
CA VAL A 236 8.85 5.01 26.87
C VAL A 236 9.98 4.74 25.89
N ILE A 237 9.62 4.31 24.69
CA ILE A 237 10.52 4.20 23.52
C ILE A 237 10.01 5.17 22.46
N SER A 238 10.89 6.10 22.02
CA SER A 238 10.53 7.15 21.05
C SER A 238 11.53 7.18 19.91
N PHE A 239 11.06 7.06 18.67
CA PHE A 239 11.91 7.11 17.48
C PHE A 239 11.11 7.47 16.22
N ASP A 240 11.82 7.94 15.20
CA ASP A 240 11.28 8.15 13.88
C ASP A 240 11.40 6.86 13.04
N THR A 241 10.29 6.42 12.45
CA THR A 241 10.30 5.20 11.62
C THR A 241 11.13 5.40 10.36
N GLN A 242 12.04 4.47 10.06
CA GLN A 242 12.97 4.57 8.92
C GLN A 242 12.29 4.71 7.56
N LYS A 243 11.08 4.19 7.41
CA LYS A 243 10.38 4.18 6.12
C LYS A 243 9.64 5.47 5.83
N THR A 244 9.05 6.11 6.83
CA THR A 244 8.12 7.23 6.66
C THR A 244 8.55 8.49 7.41
N GLY A 245 9.54 8.40 8.31
CA GLY A 245 9.92 9.50 9.19
C GLY A 245 8.83 9.88 10.20
N TYR A 246 7.83 9.01 10.39
CA TYR A 246 6.76 9.27 11.35
C TYR A 246 7.26 9.00 12.77
N GLY A 247 7.13 9.98 13.66
CA GLY A 247 7.47 9.85 15.07
C GLY A 247 6.53 8.87 15.77
N VAL A 248 7.10 7.89 16.46
CA VAL A 248 6.38 6.91 17.26
C VAL A 248 6.85 7.01 18.69
N GLU A 249 5.92 7.08 19.63
CA GLU A 249 6.17 6.97 21.06
C GLU A 249 5.31 5.83 21.62
N VAL A 250 5.97 4.84 22.23
CA VAL A 250 5.30 3.66 22.77
C VAL A 250 5.69 3.44 24.22
N PRO A 251 4.74 3.35 25.16
CA PRO A 251 5.01 2.91 26.52
C PRO A 251 5.64 1.51 26.55
N MET A 252 6.70 1.32 27.30
CA MET A 252 7.37 0.03 27.44
C MET A 252 6.55 -0.93 28.27
N LEU A 253 6.40 -2.15 27.78
CA LEU A 253 5.92 -3.24 28.62
C LEU A 253 6.98 -3.61 29.67
N PRO A 254 6.58 -3.99 30.91
CA PRO A 254 7.53 -4.35 31.98
C PRO A 254 8.54 -5.45 31.56
N GLN A 255 8.08 -6.44 30.78
CA GLN A 255 8.92 -7.52 30.27
C GLN A 255 9.99 -7.03 29.29
N LEU A 256 9.63 -6.08 28.40
CA LEU A 256 10.56 -5.45 27.48
C LEU A 256 11.57 -4.60 28.26
N ALA A 257 11.11 -3.78 29.20
CA ALA A 257 11.97 -2.92 30.03
C ALA A 257 13.00 -3.73 30.83
N ALA A 258 12.58 -4.86 31.44
CA ALA A 258 13.48 -5.75 32.14
C ALA A 258 14.56 -6.31 31.21
N ARG A 259 14.16 -6.83 30.04
CA ARG A 259 15.10 -7.41 29.07
C ARG A 259 16.06 -6.36 28.50
N LEU A 260 15.60 -5.15 28.24
CA LEU A 260 16.47 -4.08 27.76
C LEU A 260 17.53 -3.68 28.78
N ARG A 261 17.21 -3.68 30.09
CA ARG A 261 18.21 -3.44 31.15
C ARG A 261 19.27 -4.55 31.19
N GLU A 262 18.85 -5.82 31.10
CA GLU A 262 19.80 -6.95 31.04
C GLU A 262 20.75 -6.82 29.84
N ILE A 263 20.24 -6.43 28.67
CA ILE A 263 21.08 -6.22 27.48
C ILE A 263 22.06 -5.04 27.71
N GLN A 264 21.58 -3.95 28.30
CA GLN A 264 22.40 -2.76 28.59
C GLN A 264 23.56 -3.07 29.57
N GLU A 265 23.28 -3.85 30.62
CA GLU A 265 24.29 -4.30 31.59
C GLU A 265 25.41 -5.12 30.91
N VAL A 266 25.03 -6.05 29.99
CA VAL A 266 26.01 -6.87 29.27
C VAL A 266 26.86 -6.06 28.29
N GLN A 267 26.32 -4.98 27.73
CA GLN A 267 27.00 -4.13 26.74
C GLN A 267 27.88 -3.05 27.36
N GLU A 268 27.85 -2.87 28.69
CA GLU A 268 28.64 -1.88 29.43
C GLU A 268 28.53 -0.44 28.88
N GLY A 269 27.43 -0.13 28.16
CA GLY A 269 27.14 1.18 27.61
C GLY A 269 27.99 1.60 26.39
N SER A 270 28.76 0.68 25.80
CA SER A 270 29.66 0.97 24.67
C SER A 270 28.97 0.96 23.30
N GLU A 271 27.76 0.39 23.20
CA GLU A 271 27.07 0.14 21.94
C GLU A 271 26.02 1.24 21.63
N ILE A 272 25.90 1.59 20.36
CA ILE A 272 24.86 2.53 19.89
C ILE A 272 23.51 1.81 19.77
N TYR A 273 23.53 0.60 19.23
CA TYR A 273 22.33 -0.19 18.97
C TYR A 273 22.04 -1.16 20.10
N VAL A 274 20.75 -1.36 20.39
CA VAL A 274 20.29 -2.36 21.36
C VAL A 274 20.71 -3.78 20.95
N LEU A 275 20.66 -4.09 19.64
CA LEU A 275 21.06 -5.37 19.06
C LEU A 275 22.09 -5.15 17.95
N PRO A 276 23.40 -4.94 18.28
CA PRO A 276 24.45 -4.57 17.32
C PRO A 276 24.59 -5.58 16.17
N SER A 277 24.51 -6.88 16.44
CA SER A 277 24.61 -7.94 15.43
C SER A 277 23.47 -7.86 14.42
N MET A 278 22.24 -7.60 14.88
CA MET A 278 21.06 -7.47 14.03
C MET A 278 21.07 -6.17 13.23
N ALA A 279 21.51 -5.06 13.83
CA ALA A 279 21.70 -3.79 13.15
C ALA A 279 22.72 -3.95 12.00
N GLN A 280 23.88 -4.56 12.26
CA GLN A 280 24.90 -4.79 11.24
C GLN A 280 24.38 -5.64 10.08
N LYS A 281 23.70 -6.76 10.36
CA LYS A 281 23.08 -7.63 9.33
C LYS A 281 22.10 -6.84 8.47
N TYR A 282 21.23 -6.04 9.11
CA TYR A 282 20.22 -5.24 8.40
C TYR A 282 20.83 -4.15 7.52
N LEU A 283 21.80 -3.40 8.05
CA LEU A 283 22.48 -2.31 7.34
C LEU A 283 23.29 -2.84 6.15
N ARG A 284 23.93 -4.00 6.30
CA ARG A 284 24.63 -4.66 5.19
C ARG A 284 23.67 -5.14 4.10
N SER A 285 22.51 -5.69 4.45
CA SER A 285 21.51 -6.15 3.50
C SER A 285 20.11 -6.14 4.11
N LYS A 286 19.28 -5.18 3.72
CA LYS A 286 17.91 -4.98 4.23
C LYS A 286 17.00 -6.21 4.10
N GLY A 287 17.29 -7.12 3.16
CA GLY A 287 16.51 -8.34 2.94
C GLY A 287 16.98 -9.56 3.73
N TYR A 288 18.20 -9.52 4.28
CA TYR A 288 18.82 -10.68 4.93
C TYR A 288 18.01 -11.17 6.12
N LEU A 289 17.71 -10.29 7.08
CA LEU A 289 16.95 -10.65 8.27
C LEU A 289 15.56 -11.23 7.96
N SER A 290 14.89 -10.72 6.92
CA SER A 290 13.59 -11.27 6.50
C SER A 290 13.71 -12.71 6.01
N THR A 291 14.79 -13.04 5.31
CA THR A 291 15.05 -14.39 4.81
C THR A 291 15.45 -15.33 5.95
N GLU A 292 16.35 -14.88 6.85
CA GLU A 292 16.79 -15.63 8.03
C GLU A 292 15.59 -15.96 8.92
N PHE A 293 14.72 -14.97 9.22
CA PHE A 293 13.52 -15.19 10.02
C PHE A 293 12.58 -16.25 9.44
N ILE A 294 12.33 -16.21 8.12
CA ILE A 294 11.50 -17.22 7.45
C ILE A 294 12.12 -18.61 7.57
N THR A 295 13.44 -18.73 7.49
CA THR A 295 14.15 -20.00 7.65
C THR A 295 13.99 -20.55 9.07
N LEU A 296 14.12 -19.70 10.08
CA LEU A 296 13.90 -20.08 11.48
C LEU A 296 12.45 -20.50 11.74
N LEU A 297 11.47 -19.77 11.21
CA LEU A 297 10.05 -20.14 11.33
C LEU A 297 9.75 -21.51 10.71
N LYS A 298 10.44 -21.88 9.62
CA LYS A 298 10.32 -23.22 9.02
C LYS A 298 10.93 -24.27 9.91
N GLY A 299 12.08 -23.99 10.53
CA GLY A 299 12.70 -24.89 11.51
C GLY A 299 11.78 -25.19 12.69
N LEU A 300 10.99 -24.21 13.11
CA LEU A 300 9.97 -24.37 14.14
C LEU A 300 8.64 -24.99 13.62
N GLY A 301 8.50 -25.28 12.34
CA GLY A 301 7.24 -25.75 11.75
C GLY A 301 6.11 -24.70 11.75
N ILE A 302 6.41 -23.42 11.99
CA ILE A 302 5.44 -22.32 12.09
C ILE A 302 5.07 -21.76 10.71
N ALA A 303 6.02 -21.70 9.77
CA ALA A 303 5.81 -21.14 8.45
C ALA A 303 5.71 -22.22 7.37
N ASN A 304 4.65 -22.11 6.55
CA ASN A 304 4.46 -22.93 5.38
C ASN A 304 4.72 -22.11 4.10
N ASN A 305 5.25 -22.77 3.09
CA ASN A 305 5.35 -22.18 1.77
C ASN A 305 4.12 -22.52 0.94
N GLN A 306 3.46 -21.50 0.40
CA GLN A 306 2.50 -21.70 -0.68
C GLN A 306 3.21 -21.59 -2.03
N LYS A 307 2.98 -22.56 -2.90
CA LYS A 307 3.44 -22.53 -4.28
C LYS A 307 2.53 -21.60 -5.07
N VAL A 308 3.05 -20.47 -5.52
CA VAL A 308 2.32 -19.54 -6.39
C VAL A 308 2.81 -19.75 -7.82
N LYS A 309 1.92 -20.23 -8.68
CA LYS A 309 2.19 -20.40 -10.10
C LYS A 309 1.94 -19.05 -10.80
N THR A 310 2.97 -18.43 -11.33
CA THR A 310 2.87 -17.38 -12.35
C THR A 310 3.00 -18.04 -13.73
N THR A 311 2.74 -17.30 -14.82
CA THR A 311 2.65 -17.85 -16.18
C THR A 311 3.85 -18.75 -16.55
N ASN A 312 5.07 -18.40 -16.12
CA ASN A 312 6.30 -19.16 -16.45
C ASN A 312 7.20 -19.47 -15.23
N ARG A 313 6.75 -19.18 -13.98
CA ARG A 313 7.54 -19.42 -12.78
C ARG A 313 6.68 -19.90 -11.63
N GLN A 314 7.19 -20.90 -10.92
CA GLN A 314 6.66 -21.29 -9.62
C GLN A 314 7.49 -20.59 -8.53
N ARG A 315 6.83 -19.79 -7.68
CA ARG A 315 7.48 -19.16 -6.52
C ARG A 315 6.94 -19.77 -5.24
N ASN A 316 7.83 -20.08 -4.33
CA ASN A 316 7.46 -20.36 -2.96
C ASN A 316 7.30 -19.03 -2.21
N VAL A 317 6.11 -18.76 -1.73
CA VAL A 317 5.80 -17.57 -0.92
C VAL A 317 5.48 -18.03 0.48
N SER A 318 6.22 -17.54 1.47
CA SER A 318 5.90 -17.82 2.87
C SER A 318 4.56 -17.17 3.24
N THR A 319 3.69 -17.92 3.90
CA THR A 319 2.40 -17.40 4.40
C THR A 319 2.60 -16.50 5.62
N LYS A 320 3.72 -16.67 6.33
CA LYS A 320 4.10 -15.90 7.52
C LYS A 320 5.49 -15.27 7.33
N SER A 321 5.69 -14.09 7.90
CA SER A 321 6.95 -13.34 7.84
C SER A 321 7.03 -12.41 9.05
N PHE A 322 8.18 -11.78 9.31
CA PHE A 322 8.34 -10.82 10.42
C PHE A 322 7.26 -9.72 10.39
N HIS A 323 6.91 -9.24 9.20
CA HIS A 323 5.81 -8.27 9.06
C HIS A 323 4.44 -8.82 9.52
N GLY A 324 4.27 -10.13 9.59
CA GLY A 324 3.09 -10.77 10.19
C GLY A 324 2.93 -10.50 11.69
N LEU A 325 4.04 -10.21 12.41
CA LEU A 325 3.99 -9.79 13.82
C LEU A 325 3.27 -8.44 13.99
N ARG A 326 3.44 -7.53 13.03
CA ARG A 326 2.68 -6.27 13.01
C ARG A 326 1.17 -6.52 12.83
N ASN A 327 0.80 -7.44 11.92
CA ASN A 327 -0.61 -7.85 11.76
C ASN A 327 -1.16 -8.47 13.05
N TYR A 328 -0.35 -9.28 13.71
CA TYR A 328 -0.69 -9.89 14.99
C TYR A 328 -0.89 -8.81 16.08
N ALA A 329 0.04 -7.85 16.21
CA ALA A 329 -0.05 -6.76 17.18
C ALA A 329 -1.31 -5.90 16.98
N VAL A 330 -1.55 -5.42 15.74
CA VAL A 330 -2.76 -4.66 15.39
C VAL A 330 -4.02 -5.45 15.73
N THR A 331 -4.06 -6.73 15.35
CA THR A 331 -5.22 -7.58 15.60
C THR A 331 -5.44 -7.79 17.09
N THR A 332 -4.38 -8.05 17.87
CA THR A 332 -4.45 -8.26 19.32
C THR A 332 -4.89 -7.00 20.06
N LEU A 333 -4.32 -5.83 19.71
CA LEU A 333 -4.73 -4.53 20.29
C LEU A 333 -6.21 -4.25 20.05
N ARG A 334 -6.65 -4.39 18.80
CA ARG A 334 -8.05 -4.20 18.40
C ARG A 334 -8.97 -5.20 19.07
N ASP A 335 -8.50 -6.42 19.20
CA ASP A 335 -9.20 -7.51 19.87
C ASP A 335 -9.32 -7.27 21.38
N ALA A 336 -8.37 -6.58 21.99
CA ALA A 336 -8.45 -6.11 23.37
C ALA A 336 -9.32 -4.86 23.56
N GLY A 337 -9.92 -4.32 22.49
CA GLY A 337 -10.81 -3.16 22.56
C GLY A 337 -10.11 -1.81 22.40
N VAL A 338 -8.82 -1.79 22.04
CA VAL A 338 -8.10 -0.54 21.74
C VAL A 338 -8.68 0.11 20.50
N GLY A 339 -9.03 1.38 20.56
CA GLY A 339 -9.62 2.16 19.46
C GLY A 339 -8.69 2.27 18.25
N GLU A 340 -9.28 2.60 17.08
CA GLU A 340 -8.53 2.73 15.82
C GLU A 340 -7.43 3.79 15.91
N ASP A 341 -7.76 4.97 16.41
CA ASP A 341 -6.81 6.08 16.49
C ASP A 341 -5.62 5.75 17.40
N MET A 342 -5.89 5.12 18.56
CA MET A 342 -4.85 4.70 19.49
C MET A 342 -3.98 3.58 18.89
N THR A 343 -4.59 2.62 18.21
CA THR A 343 -3.84 1.56 17.50
C THR A 343 -2.96 2.17 16.42
N CYS A 344 -3.46 3.13 15.62
CA CYS A 344 -2.68 3.86 14.62
C CYS A 344 -1.48 4.58 15.24
N ALA A 345 -1.68 5.28 16.36
CA ALA A 345 -0.63 6.00 17.07
C ALA A 345 0.47 5.06 17.58
N LEU A 346 0.11 3.96 18.26
CA LEU A 346 1.04 2.97 18.80
C LEU A 346 1.84 2.27 17.70
N VAL A 347 1.19 1.92 16.61
CA VAL A 347 1.79 1.15 15.50
C VAL A 347 2.55 2.06 14.53
N GLY A 348 2.33 3.38 14.54
CA GLY A 348 2.91 4.32 13.59
C GLY A 348 2.30 4.19 12.19
N HIS A 349 0.97 4.12 12.09
CA HIS A 349 0.23 4.25 10.84
C HIS A 349 -0.18 5.71 10.61
N GLU A 350 0.08 6.24 9.41
CA GLU A 350 -0.29 7.62 9.06
C GLU A 350 -1.80 7.84 8.97
N ASN A 351 -2.56 6.77 8.72
CA ASN A 351 -4.01 6.86 8.60
C ASN A 351 -4.73 5.56 8.97
N ILE A 352 -6.00 5.68 9.32
CA ILE A 352 -6.89 4.59 9.72
C ILE A 352 -7.06 3.53 8.61
N GLN A 353 -6.96 3.91 7.33
CA GLN A 353 -7.08 2.96 6.22
C GLN A 353 -5.92 1.97 6.20
N GLN A 354 -4.71 2.40 6.58
CA GLN A 354 -3.56 1.51 6.73
C GLN A 354 -3.80 0.53 7.90
N ASP A 355 -4.29 1.02 9.04
CA ASP A 355 -4.62 0.18 10.18
C ASP A 355 -5.67 -0.89 9.84
N ARG A 356 -6.74 -0.51 9.18
CA ARG A 356 -7.81 -1.44 8.73
C ARG A 356 -7.30 -2.54 7.80
N ALA A 357 -6.27 -2.28 7.00
CA ALA A 357 -5.66 -3.30 6.15
C ALA A 357 -4.94 -4.40 6.94
N TYR A 358 -4.51 -4.10 8.16
CA TYR A 358 -3.84 -5.06 9.07
C TYR A 358 -4.80 -5.79 9.99
N TYR A 359 -5.96 -5.20 10.30
CA TYR A 359 -6.93 -5.79 11.22
C TYR A 359 -7.66 -6.99 10.61
N ARG A 360 -7.70 -8.11 11.32
CA ARG A 360 -8.37 -9.36 10.93
C ARG A 360 -9.38 -9.76 11.99
N THR A 361 -10.63 -9.35 11.82
CA THR A 361 -11.71 -9.76 12.72
C THR A 361 -12.07 -11.25 12.53
N ASN A 362 -12.42 -11.96 13.61
CA ASN A 362 -12.85 -13.34 13.58
C ASN A 362 -14.37 -13.48 13.83
N ILE A 363 -14.91 -14.67 13.57
CA ILE A 363 -16.34 -14.96 13.69
C ILE A 363 -16.86 -14.80 15.13
N ARG A 364 -16.07 -15.20 16.14
CA ARG A 364 -16.47 -15.12 17.56
C ARG A 364 -16.75 -13.68 17.99
N LYS A 365 -15.93 -12.72 17.49
CA LYS A 365 -16.16 -11.30 17.78
C LYS A 365 -17.38 -10.75 17.09
N LYS A 366 -17.64 -11.18 15.85
CA LYS A 366 -18.88 -10.82 15.16
C LYS A 366 -20.10 -11.37 15.92
N GLN A 367 -20.01 -12.59 16.44
CA GLN A 367 -21.05 -13.20 17.27
C GLN A 367 -21.25 -12.40 18.58
N ALA A 368 -20.17 -12.07 19.29
CA ALA A 368 -20.25 -11.27 20.51
C ALA A 368 -20.83 -9.86 20.25
N ALA A 369 -20.46 -9.22 19.14
CA ALA A 369 -21.02 -7.93 18.75
C ALA A 369 -22.54 -8.04 18.41
N MET A 370 -22.94 -9.08 17.67
CA MET A 370 -24.34 -9.33 17.35
C MET A 370 -25.16 -9.66 18.60
N GLN A 371 -24.60 -10.37 19.56
CA GLN A 371 -25.27 -10.63 20.83
C GLN A 371 -25.48 -9.36 21.64
N LYS A 372 -24.46 -8.47 21.73
CA LYS A 372 -24.64 -7.16 22.36
C LYS A 372 -25.69 -6.32 21.65
N PHE A 373 -25.67 -6.30 20.32
CA PHE A 373 -26.67 -5.59 19.53
C PHE A 373 -28.08 -6.17 19.75
N GLY A 374 -28.24 -7.48 19.75
CA GLY A 374 -29.50 -8.15 20.04
C GLY A 374 -30.02 -7.82 21.45
N ASN A 375 -29.15 -7.82 22.46
CA ASN A 375 -29.53 -7.43 23.83
C ASN A 375 -30.02 -5.98 23.92
N ILE A 376 -29.43 -5.06 23.15
CA ILE A 376 -29.91 -3.66 23.12
C ILE A 376 -31.24 -3.57 22.35
N LEU A 377 -31.34 -4.22 21.21
CA LEU A 377 -32.50 -4.13 20.33
C LEU A 377 -33.76 -4.75 20.95
N PHE A 378 -33.59 -5.81 21.74
CA PHE A 378 -34.68 -6.57 22.34
C PHE A 378 -34.75 -6.38 23.86
N ALA A 379 -34.11 -5.35 24.42
CA ALA A 379 -34.13 -5.07 25.85
C ALA A 379 -35.57 -4.87 26.41
N ASP A 380 -36.47 -4.31 25.58
CA ASP A 380 -37.87 -4.05 25.93
C ASP A 380 -38.83 -5.17 25.50
N TYR A 381 -38.34 -6.18 24.73
CA TYR A 381 -39.14 -7.32 24.32
C TYR A 381 -38.85 -8.52 25.21
N GLY A 382 -39.41 -8.61 26.37
CA GLY A 382 -39.29 -9.69 27.38
C GLY A 382 -38.71 -11.02 26.89
N SER A 383 -38.09 -11.75 27.82
CA SER A 383 -37.31 -12.98 27.65
C SER A 383 -37.75 -13.92 26.51
N SER A 384 -36.81 -14.54 25.87
CA SER A 384 -36.83 -15.43 24.67
C SER A 384 -37.90 -16.52 24.60
N GLU A 385 -38.82 -16.66 25.52
CA GLU A 385 -39.91 -17.63 25.50
C GLU A 385 -41.08 -17.27 24.58
N SER A 386 -41.24 -15.98 24.18
CA SER A 386 -42.36 -15.59 23.29
C SER A 386 -42.13 -15.82 21.83
N TYR A 387 -40.92 -16.13 21.36
CA TYR A 387 -40.63 -16.42 19.95
C TYR A 387 -40.80 -17.89 19.57
N ALA A 388 -40.78 -18.80 20.56
CA ALA A 388 -40.97 -20.23 20.30
C ALA A 388 -42.46 -20.57 20.06
N SER A 389 -43.40 -19.83 20.70
CA SER A 389 -44.82 -20.07 20.62
C SER A 389 -45.48 -19.56 19.34
N ALA A 390 -44.83 -18.69 18.56
CA ALA A 390 -45.35 -18.16 17.30
C ALA A 390 -45.06 -19.08 16.06
N ARG A 391 -44.41 -20.23 16.25
CA ARG A 391 -44.16 -21.24 15.18
C ARG A 391 -45.09 -22.43 15.21
N GLU A 392 -45.98 -22.53 16.18
CA GLU A 392 -46.98 -23.64 16.34
C GLU A 392 -48.43 -23.16 16.23
N ALA A 393 -48.69 -21.94 15.73
CA ALA A 393 -50.03 -21.47 15.42
C ALA A 393 -50.28 -21.28 13.93
#